data_b30e3ead4f6fe3b8e4ac0b3a8bd57940
#
_entry.id   b30e3ead4f6fe3b8e4ac0b3a8bd57940
#
_cell.length_a   1.000
_cell.length_b   1.000
_cell.length_c   1.000
_cell.angle_alpha   90.00
_cell.angle_beta   90.00
_cell.angle_gamma   90.00
#
_symmetry.space_group_name_H-M   'P 1'
#
loop_
_entity.id
_entity.type
_entity.pdbx_description
1 polymer ?
#
loop_
_entity_poly.entity_id
_entity_poly.type
_entity_poly.pdbx_seq_one_letter_code
_entity_poly.pdbx_strand_id
1 'polypeptide(L)'
;MAVKTAVKNSYEALVIFRPNISEKDLTESVKQIETAIKNYGGTISRVDEPVRKRFTHKIKTFKDGYYISILFDSPPEAPNTLKRTLSVSDDVLRYMLAKKEK
;
A
#
# COMPACT_ATOMS: atom_id res chain seq x y z
N MET A 1 24.41 -22.75 12.23
CA MET A 1 23.28 -22.37 12.72
C MET A 1 22.25 -22.29 11.69
N ALA A 2 21.23 -22.66 12.05
CA ALA A 2 20.26 -22.63 11.11
C ALA A 2 19.96 -21.24 10.79
N VAL A 3 20.02 -21.00 9.63
CA VAL A 3 19.58 -19.78 9.22
C VAL A 3 18.15 -19.73 9.54
N LYS A 4 17.83 -18.80 10.32
CA LYS A 4 16.52 -18.63 10.57
C LYS A 4 15.86 -18.18 9.35
N THR A 5 15.11 -19.00 8.82
CA THR A 5 14.31 -18.62 7.67
C THR A 5 13.30 -17.63 8.15
N ALA A 6 13.37 -16.44 7.62
CA ALA A 6 12.42 -15.46 7.98
C ALA A 6 11.05 -15.91 7.53
N VAL A 7 10.11 -15.92 8.42
CA VAL A 7 8.74 -16.23 8.05
C VAL A 7 8.18 -15.04 7.31
N LYS A 8 7.78 -15.26 6.08
CA LYS A 8 7.16 -14.23 5.28
C LYS A 8 5.70 -14.59 5.07
N ASN A 9 4.86 -13.61 5.26
CA ASN A 9 3.44 -13.74 4.99
C ASN A 9 3.09 -12.93 3.76
N SER A 10 2.01 -13.30 3.11
CA SER A 10 1.52 -12.56 1.96
C SER A 10 0.49 -11.55 2.43
N TYR A 11 0.62 -10.34 1.95
CA TYR A 11 -0.26 -9.24 2.32
C TYR A 11 -0.76 -8.51 1.10
N GLU A 12 -1.89 -7.86 1.27
CA GLU A 12 -2.41 -6.96 0.25
C GLU A 12 -2.58 -5.59 0.88
N ALA A 13 -1.99 -4.60 0.26
CA ALA A 13 -2.17 -3.21 0.68
C ALA A 13 -3.10 -2.54 -0.31
N LEU A 14 -4.24 -2.10 0.16
CA LEU A 14 -5.16 -1.33 -0.66
C LEU A 14 -5.02 0.12 -0.23
N VAL A 15 -4.60 0.96 -1.15
CA VAL A 15 -4.35 2.38 -0.85
C VAL A 15 -5.25 3.23 -1.73
N ILE A 16 -5.92 4.19 -1.11
CA ILE A 16 -6.82 5.09 -1.80
C ILE A 16 -6.21 6.49 -1.78
N PHE A 17 -5.91 7.02 -2.96
CA PHE A 17 -5.33 8.35 -3.10
C PHE A 17 -6.41 9.37 -3.47
N ARG A 18 -6.17 10.63 -3.10
CA ARG A 18 -7.09 11.71 -3.44
C ARG A 18 -7.21 11.84 -4.97
N PRO A 19 -8.38 12.25 -5.47
CA PRO A 19 -8.61 12.25 -6.91
C PRO A 19 -7.87 13.36 -7.67
N ASN A 20 -7.44 14.39 -6.96
CA ASN A 20 -6.73 15.51 -7.59
C ASN A 20 -5.21 15.39 -7.50
N ILE A 21 -4.71 14.18 -7.25
CA ILE A 21 -3.28 13.93 -7.29
C ILE A 21 -2.84 13.88 -8.76
N SER A 22 -1.68 14.47 -9.07
CA SER A 22 -1.16 14.41 -10.43
C SER A 22 -0.65 13.02 -10.72
N GLU A 23 -0.60 12.66 -12.00
CA GLU A 23 -0.11 11.35 -12.41
C GLU A 23 1.33 11.13 -11.94
N LYS A 24 2.15 12.18 -12.02
CA LYS A 24 3.52 12.10 -11.58
C LYS A 24 3.62 11.83 -10.08
N ASP A 25 2.84 12.56 -9.29
CA ASP A 25 2.86 12.39 -7.84
C ASP A 25 2.31 11.01 -7.44
N LEU A 26 1.31 10.53 -8.16
CA LEU A 26 0.76 9.21 -7.91
C LEU A 26 1.81 8.14 -8.15
N THR A 27 2.54 8.24 -9.26
CA THR A 27 3.59 7.28 -9.59
C THR A 27 4.70 7.32 -8.55
N GLU A 28 5.10 8.51 -8.13
CA GLU A 28 6.14 8.63 -7.10
C GLU A 28 5.70 8.07 -5.77
N SER A 29 4.45 8.30 -5.40
CA SER A 29 3.91 7.76 -4.15
C SER A 29 3.90 6.24 -4.15
N VAL A 30 3.52 5.63 -5.26
CA VAL A 30 3.53 4.18 -5.38
C VAL A 30 4.96 3.65 -5.26
N LYS A 31 5.92 4.32 -5.89
CA LYS A 31 7.32 3.92 -5.80
C LYS A 31 7.84 4.02 -4.37
N GLN A 32 7.43 5.04 -3.64
CA GLN A 32 7.83 5.19 -2.24
C GLN A 32 7.28 4.05 -1.39
N ILE A 33 6.05 3.63 -1.65
CA ILE A 33 5.46 2.51 -0.95
C ILE A 33 6.21 1.23 -1.25
N GLU A 34 6.54 1.00 -2.53
CA GLU A 34 7.32 -0.17 -2.91
C GLU A 34 8.68 -0.18 -2.25
N THR A 35 9.35 0.97 -2.22
CA THR A 35 10.65 1.11 -1.59
C THR A 35 10.57 0.81 -0.09
N ALA A 36 9.53 1.32 0.56
CA ALA A 36 9.34 1.06 1.98
C ALA A 36 9.16 -0.42 2.25
N ILE A 37 8.39 -1.11 1.41
CA ILE A 37 8.19 -2.55 1.57
C ILE A 37 9.51 -3.29 1.43
N LYS A 38 10.29 -2.93 0.42
CA LYS A 38 11.59 -3.58 0.19
C LYS A 38 12.56 -3.32 1.33
N ASN A 39 12.55 -2.12 1.88
CA ASN A 39 13.45 -1.75 2.97
C ASN A 39 13.17 -2.54 4.24
N TYR A 40 11.95 -3.02 4.41
CA TYR A 40 11.59 -3.82 5.58
C TYR A 40 11.58 -5.31 5.30
N GLY A 41 12.30 -5.72 4.26
CA GLY A 41 12.47 -7.13 3.95
C GLY A 41 11.36 -7.73 3.12
N GLY A 42 10.55 -6.90 2.49
CA GLY A 42 9.45 -7.39 1.67
C GLY A 42 9.83 -7.55 0.21
N THR A 43 9.04 -8.32 -0.48
CA THR A 43 9.16 -8.53 -1.91
C THR A 43 7.81 -8.23 -2.55
N ILE A 44 7.82 -7.41 -3.58
CA ILE A 44 6.58 -7.05 -4.27
C ILE A 44 6.20 -8.16 -5.23
N SER A 45 4.99 -8.68 -5.10
CA SER A 45 4.49 -9.70 -6.02
C SER A 45 3.75 -9.06 -7.18
N ARG A 46 2.97 -8.03 -6.89
CA ARG A 46 2.15 -7.42 -7.93
C ARG A 46 1.70 -6.03 -7.51
N VAL A 47 1.69 -5.12 -8.45
CA VAL A 47 1.14 -3.78 -8.25
C VAL A 47 0.10 -3.58 -9.34
N ASP A 48 -1.15 -3.42 -8.94
CA ASP A 48 -2.21 -3.19 -9.91
C ASP A 48 -2.21 -1.73 -10.33
N GLU A 49 -2.68 -1.46 -11.54
CA GLU A 49 -2.76 -0.10 -12.02
C GLU A 49 -3.80 0.68 -11.24
N PRO A 50 -3.61 1.99 -11.08
CA PRO A 50 -4.59 2.80 -10.38
C PRO A 50 -5.94 2.78 -11.09
N VAL A 51 -6.99 2.62 -10.32
CA VAL A 51 -8.35 2.64 -10.84
C VAL A 51 -9.11 3.73 -10.12
N ARG A 52 -9.69 4.65 -10.87
CA ARG A 52 -10.50 5.70 -10.26
C ARG A 52 -11.89 5.15 -10.00
N LYS A 53 -12.34 5.27 -8.76
CA LYS A 53 -13.65 4.78 -8.36
C LYS A 53 -14.35 5.80 -7.49
N ARG A 54 -15.67 5.81 -7.61
CA ARG A 54 -16.50 6.64 -6.78
C ARG A 54 -16.75 5.95 -5.45
N PHE A 55 -16.72 6.73 -4.36
CA PHE A 55 -16.96 6.17 -3.04
C PHE A 55 -18.48 6.08 -2.78
N THR A 56 -18.87 5.06 -2.01
CA THR A 56 -20.25 4.95 -1.56
C THR A 56 -20.58 6.11 -0.62
N HIS A 57 -19.61 6.45 0.23
CA HIS A 57 -19.69 7.59 1.14
C HIS A 57 -18.45 8.43 0.98
N LYS A 58 -18.58 9.73 1.16
CA LYS A 58 -17.42 10.62 1.06
C LYS A 58 -16.36 10.22 2.05
N ILE A 59 -15.11 10.29 1.61
CA ILE A 59 -13.97 10.16 2.50
C ILE A 59 -13.38 11.54 2.61
N LYS A 60 -13.39 12.11 3.81
CA LYS A 60 -13.08 13.52 4.03
C LYS A 60 -14.05 14.34 3.18
N THR A 61 -13.55 15.12 2.23
CA THR A 61 -14.42 15.93 1.36
C THR A 61 -14.50 15.37 -0.05
N PHE A 62 -13.88 14.20 -0.29
CA PHE A 62 -13.78 13.64 -1.63
C PHE A 62 -14.85 12.60 -1.89
N LYS A 63 -15.36 12.61 -3.11
CA LYS A 63 -16.39 11.66 -3.55
C LYS A 63 -15.82 10.47 -4.27
N ASP A 64 -14.58 10.57 -4.74
CA ASP A 64 -13.91 9.51 -5.47
C ASP A 64 -12.41 9.57 -5.20
N GLY A 65 -11.68 8.62 -5.73
CA GLY A 65 -10.24 8.56 -5.59
C GLY A 65 -9.65 7.43 -6.40
N TYR A 66 -8.33 7.31 -6.34
CA TYR A 66 -7.61 6.25 -7.04
C TYR A 66 -7.33 5.10 -6.10
N TYR A 67 -7.73 3.91 -6.50
CA TYR A 67 -7.49 2.68 -5.76
C TYR A 67 -6.29 1.97 -6.36
N ILE A 68 -5.33 1.62 -5.52
CA ILE A 68 -4.16 0.86 -5.93
C ILE A 68 -4.03 -0.33 -5.00
N SER A 69 -3.86 -1.51 -5.58
CA SER A 69 -3.67 -2.73 -4.80
C SER A 69 -2.25 -3.22 -5.01
N ILE A 70 -1.55 -3.48 -3.91
CA ILE A 70 -0.18 -3.98 -3.95
C ILE A 70 -0.13 -5.27 -3.18
N LEU A 71 0.28 -6.34 -3.87
CA LEU A 71 0.47 -7.64 -3.24
C LEU A 71 1.94 -7.81 -2.94
N PHE A 72 2.26 -8.18 -1.73
CA PHE A 72 3.66 -8.32 -1.33
C PHE A 72 3.81 -9.40 -0.27
N ASP A 73 5.01 -9.92 -0.17
CA ASP A 73 5.39 -10.86 0.88
C ASP A 73 6.38 -10.17 1.78
N SER A 74 6.20 -10.30 3.08
CA SER A 74 7.09 -9.62 4.02
C SER A 74 7.08 -10.30 5.37
N PRO A 75 8.08 -9.99 6.24
CA PRO A 75 8.01 -10.39 7.63
C PRO A 75 6.80 -9.78 8.32
N PRO A 76 6.32 -10.38 9.41
CA PRO A 76 5.10 -9.90 10.07
C PRO A 76 5.16 -8.47 10.59
N GLU A 77 6.35 -7.93 10.82
CA GLU A 77 6.49 -6.58 11.34
C GLU A 77 6.35 -5.50 10.28
N ALA A 78 6.58 -5.86 9.01
CA ALA A 78 6.62 -4.87 7.94
C ALA A 78 5.30 -4.10 7.76
N PRO A 79 4.12 -4.75 7.84
CA PRO A 79 2.88 -4.01 7.70
C PRO A 79 2.68 -2.88 8.67
N ASN A 80 3.14 -3.03 9.92
CA ASN A 80 3.01 -1.96 10.90
C ASN A 80 3.82 -0.75 10.52
N THR A 81 5.01 -0.97 9.98
CA THR A 81 5.85 0.13 9.53
C THR A 81 5.28 0.79 8.29
N LEU A 82 4.72 -0.01 7.40
CA LEU A 82 4.07 0.52 6.21
C LEU A 82 2.87 1.38 6.57
N LYS A 83 2.09 0.98 7.57
CA LYS A 83 0.97 1.79 8.04
C LYS A 83 1.43 3.18 8.47
N ARG A 84 2.56 3.23 9.15
CA ARG A 84 3.12 4.50 9.59
C ARG A 84 3.50 5.39 8.41
N THR A 85 4.11 4.79 7.41
CA THR A 85 4.47 5.52 6.18
C THR A 85 3.23 6.05 5.47
N LEU A 86 2.19 5.22 5.36
CA LEU A 86 0.96 5.62 4.67
C LEU A 86 0.19 6.69 5.43
N SER A 87 0.21 6.62 6.76
CA SER A 87 -0.59 7.54 7.56
C SER A 87 -0.05 8.97 7.56
N VAL A 88 1.22 9.17 7.21
CA VAL A 88 1.79 10.51 7.16
C VAL A 88 1.72 11.13 5.77
N SER A 89 1.24 10.41 4.78
CA SER A 89 1.14 10.94 3.43
C SER A 89 -0.15 11.74 3.27
N ASP A 90 -0.03 12.97 2.81
CA ASP A 90 -1.20 13.82 2.58
C ASP A 90 -2.01 13.37 1.38
N ASP A 91 -1.41 12.60 0.48
CA ASP A 91 -2.09 12.14 -0.73
C ASP A 91 -2.95 10.90 -0.49
N VAL A 92 -2.72 10.19 0.62
CA VAL A 92 -3.45 8.98 0.94
C VAL A 92 -4.68 9.33 1.77
N LEU A 93 -5.86 9.01 1.25
CA LEU A 93 -7.11 9.23 1.95
C LEU A 93 -7.38 8.11 2.95
N ARG A 94 -7.11 6.89 2.52
CA ARG A 94 -7.39 5.72 3.35
C ARG A 94 -6.52 4.57 2.87
N TYR A 95 -6.22 3.65 3.77
CA TYR A 95 -5.46 2.45 3.40
C TYR A 95 -5.97 1.27 4.21
N MET A 96 -5.78 0.08 3.65
CA MET A 96 -6.10 -1.17 4.33
C MET A 96 -4.97 -2.15 4.06
N LEU A 97 -4.59 -2.87 5.12
CA LEU A 97 -3.60 -3.93 4.99
C LEU A 97 -4.24 -5.22 5.46
N ALA A 98 -4.26 -6.19 4.59
CA ALA A 98 -4.89 -7.48 4.91
C ALA A 98 -3.88 -8.58 4.69
N LYS A 99 -3.86 -9.55 5.59
CA LYS A 99 -3.04 -10.74 5.42
C LYS A 99 -3.79 -11.68 4.48
N LYS A 100 -3.09 -12.15 3.45
CA LYS A 100 -3.68 -13.09 2.51
C LYS A 100 -3.35 -14.49 2.97
N GLU A 101 -4.33 -15.35 2.93
CA GLU A 101 -4.12 -16.74 3.23
C GLU A 101 -3.93 -17.50 1.94
N LYS A 102 -3.05 -18.45 1.96
CA LYS A 102 -2.80 -19.27 0.78
C LYS A 102 -3.80 -20.37 0.67
#